data_12fb0200c1e5616f217fd8f4ecd5381b
#
_entry.id   12fb0200c1e5616f217fd8f4ecd5381b
#
_cell.length_a   1.000
_cell.length_b   1.000
_cell.length_c   1.000
_cell.angle_alpha   90.00
_cell.angle_beta   90.00
_cell.angle_gamma   90.00
#
_symmetry.space_group_name_H-M   'P 1'
#
loop_
_entity.id
_entity.type
_entity.pdbx_description
1 polymer ?
#
loop_
_entity_poly.entity_id
_entity_poly.type
_entity_poly.pdbx_seq_one_letter_code
_entity_poly.pdbx_strand_id
1 'polypeptide(L)'
;MFASYRELLELDHLHTAAIRELQIKLETLNDEFKIKFEKPLPADIANGKYGIENLEWTPEVYFAGNTIRNNRARGALFSTPKSTLVENNLFDHTSGTAILLCGDCNGWFETGACRDVVIRNNRFVNALTSMFQFTNGVISIYPEIPDLASQTKYFHGGDGKGVVIEDNVFETFDAPIVYAKSLDGLVFRGNKVVQNNDFKPFHWNKHRFLLDKVTNVTIEDNDFSNGFDEEKDVMYRY
;
A
#
# COMPACT_ATOMS: atom_id res chain seq x y z
N MET A 1 12.51 -23.29 5.06
CA MET A 1 12.85 -22.54 6.26
C MET A 1 13.90 -21.50 5.95
N PHE A 2 13.98 -20.52 5.41
CA PHE A 2 15.04 -19.52 5.14
C PHE A 2 15.10 -18.95 3.74
N ALA A 3 14.04 -19.08 2.95
CA ALA A 3 13.88 -18.11 1.89
C ALA A 3 13.79 -16.69 2.46
N SER A 4 13.15 -16.53 3.60
CA SER A 4 12.93 -15.25 4.27
C SER A 4 14.22 -14.50 4.71
N TYR A 5 15.30 -15.19 5.02
CA TYR A 5 16.56 -14.56 5.41
C TYR A 5 17.40 -14.04 4.24
N ARG A 6 16.95 -14.27 3.03
CA ARG A 6 17.57 -13.74 1.82
C ARG A 6 16.83 -12.56 1.25
N GLU A 7 15.67 -12.26 1.78
CA GLU A 7 14.89 -11.10 1.41
C GLU A 7 15.39 -9.92 2.21
N LEU A 8 16.28 -9.22 1.62
CA LEU A 8 16.78 -7.97 2.17
C LEU A 8 15.74 -6.93 1.90
N LEU A 9 15.21 -6.31 2.93
CA LEU A 9 14.15 -5.32 2.85
C LEU A 9 14.76 -3.93 3.00
N GLU A 10 14.66 -3.10 2.01
CA GLU A 10 15.00 -1.70 2.12
C GLU A 10 13.77 -0.87 2.42
N LEU A 11 13.59 -0.46 3.66
CA LEU A 11 12.45 0.34 4.11
C LEU A 11 12.60 1.83 3.88
N ASP A 12 13.78 2.28 3.57
CA ASP A 12 14.03 3.67 3.27
C ASP A 12 14.42 3.83 1.80
N HIS A 13 13.91 4.87 1.16
CA HIS A 13 14.09 5.25 -0.23
C HIS A 13 15.55 5.56 -0.62
N LEU A 14 16.49 5.30 0.25
CA LEU A 14 17.87 5.57 0.04
C LEU A 14 18.51 4.51 -0.84
N HIS A 15 18.51 4.82 -2.11
CA HIS A 15 19.45 4.28 -3.10
C HIS A 15 19.40 2.76 -3.29
N THR A 16 18.86 2.37 -4.38
CA THR A 16 19.13 1.08 -5.03
C THR A 16 20.64 0.91 -5.21
N ALA A 17 21.34 0.64 -4.13
CA ALA A 17 22.68 0.11 -4.24
C ALA A 17 22.49 -1.30 -4.77
N ALA A 18 22.71 -1.50 -6.05
CA ALA A 18 22.75 -2.83 -6.62
C ALA A 18 23.73 -3.67 -5.81
N ILE A 19 23.18 -4.55 -4.99
CA ILE A 19 23.97 -5.53 -4.24
C ILE A 19 24.37 -6.58 -5.27
N ARG A 20 25.48 -6.39 -5.93
CA ARG A 20 25.95 -7.30 -6.99
C ARG A 20 26.63 -8.55 -6.46
N GLU A 21 27.18 -8.53 -5.25
CA GLU A 21 27.73 -9.72 -4.63
C GLU A 21 27.48 -9.67 -3.11
N LEU A 22 26.67 -10.59 -2.66
CA LEU A 22 26.39 -10.81 -1.25
C LEU A 22 27.24 -11.98 -0.76
N GLN A 23 28.28 -11.69 0.04
CA GLN A 23 28.96 -12.76 0.78
C GLN A 23 28.18 -13.00 2.07
N ILE A 24 27.34 -14.04 2.06
CA ILE A 24 26.67 -14.50 3.26
C ILE A 24 27.57 -15.52 3.94
N LYS A 25 28.09 -15.16 5.11
CA LYS A 25 28.76 -16.11 5.99
C LYS A 25 27.76 -16.60 7.02
N LEU A 26 27.38 -17.87 6.91
CA LEU A 26 26.58 -18.56 7.90
C LEU A 26 27.40 -18.74 9.18
N GLU A 27 27.09 -18.02 10.21
CA GLU A 27 27.55 -18.28 11.58
C GLU A 27 26.42 -19.00 12.31
N THR A 28 26.62 -20.27 12.58
CA THR A 28 25.59 -21.30 12.79
C THR A 28 25.03 -21.43 14.20
N LEU A 29 24.99 -20.42 15.04
CA LEU A 29 24.53 -20.63 16.41
C LEU A 29 23.18 -20.03 16.80
N ASN A 30 22.64 -19.04 16.07
CA ASN A 30 21.36 -18.41 16.45
C ASN A 30 20.53 -17.92 15.27
N ASP A 31 20.59 -18.54 14.10
CA ASP A 31 19.88 -18.07 12.91
C ASP A 31 20.21 -16.61 12.48
N GLU A 32 21.36 -16.12 12.87
CA GLU A 32 21.84 -14.79 12.50
C GLU A 32 22.81 -14.89 11.32
N PHE A 33 22.67 -13.96 10.37
CA PHE A 33 23.53 -13.88 9.20
C PHE A 33 24.29 -12.57 9.22
N LYS A 34 25.59 -12.64 8.97
CA LYS A 34 26.41 -11.47 8.77
C LYS A 34 26.48 -11.14 7.28
N ILE A 35 25.92 -10.01 6.92
CA ILE A 35 25.91 -9.50 5.55
C ILE A 35 26.98 -8.45 5.38
N LYS A 36 27.80 -8.57 4.33
CA LYS A 36 28.81 -7.57 3.96
C LYS A 36 28.38 -6.94 2.63
N PHE A 37 28.29 -5.62 2.62
CA PHE A 37 27.98 -4.85 1.43
C PHE A 37 29.26 -4.35 0.76
N GLU A 38 29.26 -4.23 -0.58
CA GLU A 38 30.36 -3.63 -1.33
C GLU A 38 30.54 -2.14 -1.00
N LYS A 39 29.44 -1.44 -0.76
CA LYS A 39 29.44 -0.02 -0.38
C LYS A 39 29.07 0.12 1.08
N PRO A 40 29.62 1.12 1.78
CA PRO A 40 29.18 1.41 3.13
C PRO A 40 27.68 1.69 3.17
N LEU A 41 27.01 1.18 4.21
CA LEU A 41 25.65 1.56 4.51
C LEU A 41 25.59 3.06 4.85
N PRO A 42 24.44 3.75 4.60
CA PRO A 42 24.26 5.13 5.03
C PRO A 42 24.56 5.31 6.51
N ALA A 43 25.22 6.41 6.87
CA ALA A 43 25.67 6.65 8.25
C ALA A 43 24.51 6.87 9.24
N ASP A 44 23.33 7.16 8.74
CA ASP A 44 22.11 7.39 9.50
C ASP A 44 21.30 6.12 9.76
N ILE A 45 21.76 4.96 9.30
CA ILE A 45 21.14 3.68 9.62
C ILE A 45 21.22 3.43 11.12
N ALA A 46 20.05 3.30 11.74
CA ALA A 46 19.91 2.97 13.15
C ALA A 46 19.24 1.60 13.31
N ASN A 47 19.63 0.86 14.35
CA ASN A 47 19.05 -0.45 14.66
C ASN A 47 17.51 -0.37 14.78
N GLY A 48 16.83 -1.29 14.14
CA GLY A 48 15.38 -1.44 14.20
C GLY A 48 14.56 -0.44 13.39
N LYS A 49 15.22 0.44 12.61
CA LYS A 49 14.52 1.43 11.77
C LYS A 49 14.60 1.17 10.27
N TYR A 50 15.42 0.23 9.86
CA TYR A 50 15.66 -0.07 8.45
C TYR A 50 15.54 -1.57 8.20
N GLY A 51 14.96 -1.91 7.08
CA GLY A 51 15.01 -3.23 6.51
C GLY A 51 15.74 -3.19 5.17
N ILE A 52 16.16 -4.33 4.69
CA ILE A 52 16.87 -4.47 3.42
C ILE A 52 16.11 -5.48 2.57
N GLU A 53 15.83 -5.12 1.32
CA GLU A 53 15.09 -5.96 0.38
C GLU A 53 15.97 -6.42 -0.79
N ASN A 54 15.85 -7.69 -1.19
CA ASN A 54 16.50 -8.21 -2.39
C ASN A 54 15.63 -7.92 -3.62
N LEU A 55 15.97 -6.87 -4.34
CA LEU A 55 15.22 -6.42 -5.51
C LEU A 55 15.34 -7.34 -6.74
N GLU A 56 16.32 -8.23 -6.80
CA GLU A 56 16.45 -9.18 -7.91
C GLU A 56 15.32 -10.23 -7.89
N TRP A 57 14.88 -10.59 -6.69
CA TRP A 57 13.86 -11.63 -6.51
C TRP A 57 12.46 -11.08 -6.29
N THR A 58 12.35 -9.77 -6.20
CA THR A 58 11.06 -9.10 -6.08
C THR A 58 10.40 -8.99 -7.45
N PRO A 59 9.16 -9.45 -7.64
CA PRO A 59 8.50 -9.44 -8.95
C PRO A 59 7.92 -8.08 -9.31
N GLU A 60 7.80 -7.84 -10.61
CA GLU A 60 6.74 -6.97 -11.13
C GLU A 60 5.42 -7.71 -11.10
N VAL A 61 4.32 -6.99 -10.89
CA VAL A 61 3.00 -7.59 -10.76
C VAL A 61 2.05 -7.10 -11.84
N TYR A 62 1.43 -8.03 -12.54
CA TYR A 62 0.29 -7.77 -13.42
C TYR A 62 -0.90 -8.62 -12.95
N PHE A 63 -1.91 -7.96 -12.39
CA PHE A 63 -3.08 -8.59 -11.82
C PHE A 63 -4.34 -8.10 -12.55
N ALA A 64 -4.86 -8.92 -13.48
CA ALA A 64 -5.92 -8.50 -14.38
C ALA A 64 -6.98 -9.58 -14.64
N GLY A 65 -8.21 -9.12 -14.91
CA GLY A 65 -9.33 -9.97 -15.33
C GLY A 65 -9.85 -10.94 -14.28
N ASN A 66 -9.60 -10.69 -13.00
CA ASN A 66 -9.99 -11.58 -11.91
C ASN A 66 -11.35 -11.17 -11.31
N THR A 67 -12.02 -12.14 -10.72
CA THR A 67 -13.19 -11.91 -9.86
C THR A 67 -12.86 -12.38 -8.45
N ILE A 68 -12.78 -11.45 -7.52
CA ILE A 68 -12.54 -11.67 -6.09
C ILE A 68 -13.85 -11.38 -5.36
N ARG A 69 -14.44 -12.41 -4.74
CA ARG A 69 -15.77 -12.29 -4.16
C ARG A 69 -15.83 -12.90 -2.77
N ASN A 70 -16.56 -12.21 -1.87
CA ASN A 70 -16.88 -12.70 -0.53
C ASN A 70 -15.65 -13.11 0.31
N ASN A 71 -14.52 -12.42 0.12
CA ASN A 71 -13.33 -12.67 0.92
C ASN A 71 -13.50 -12.13 2.33
N ARG A 72 -13.18 -12.96 3.32
CA ARG A 72 -13.33 -12.61 4.73
C ARG A 72 -12.41 -11.49 5.19
N ALA A 73 -11.19 -11.43 4.67
CA ALA A 73 -10.23 -10.40 5.06
C ALA A 73 -10.16 -9.31 3.98
N ARG A 74 -9.25 -9.38 3.07
CA ARG A 74 -9.00 -8.43 1.98
C ARG A 74 -9.11 -9.13 0.63
N GLY A 75 -9.37 -8.36 -0.43
CA GLY A 75 -9.46 -8.93 -1.77
C GLY A 75 -8.11 -9.36 -2.31
N ALA A 76 -7.16 -8.44 -2.35
CA ALA A 76 -5.78 -8.69 -2.77
C ALA A 76 -4.80 -7.87 -1.91
N LEU A 77 -3.58 -8.39 -1.78
CA LEU A 77 -2.47 -7.71 -1.12
C LEU A 77 -1.29 -7.65 -2.10
N PHE A 78 -0.72 -6.46 -2.23
CA PHE A 78 0.49 -6.25 -3.03
C PHE A 78 1.55 -5.59 -2.17
N SER A 79 2.78 -6.10 -2.23
CA SER A 79 3.90 -5.59 -1.47
C SER A 79 5.19 -5.75 -2.28
N THR A 80 5.38 -4.91 -3.29
CA THR A 80 6.57 -4.90 -4.14
C THR A 80 6.98 -3.48 -4.49
N PRO A 81 8.28 -3.15 -4.48
CA PRO A 81 8.77 -1.86 -4.92
C PRO A 81 8.86 -1.74 -6.45
N LYS A 82 8.63 -2.82 -7.18
CA LYS A 82 8.57 -2.81 -8.64
C LYS A 82 7.19 -2.44 -9.15
N SER A 83 7.06 -2.27 -10.45
CA SER A 83 5.80 -1.89 -11.08
C SER A 83 4.68 -2.88 -10.76
N THR A 84 3.54 -2.34 -10.36
CA THR A 84 2.32 -3.11 -10.09
C THR A 84 1.18 -2.54 -10.92
N LEU A 85 0.59 -3.35 -11.77
CA LEU A 85 -0.62 -3.00 -12.52
C LEU A 85 -1.77 -3.91 -12.12
N VAL A 86 -2.84 -3.30 -11.60
CA VAL A 86 -4.08 -3.97 -11.22
C VAL A 86 -5.21 -3.44 -12.09
N GLU A 87 -5.69 -4.24 -13.04
CA GLU A 87 -6.69 -3.74 -13.98
C GLU A 87 -7.78 -4.76 -14.35
N ASN A 88 -8.94 -4.23 -14.72
CA ASN A 88 -10.07 -5.03 -15.23
C ASN A 88 -10.51 -6.14 -14.26
N ASN A 89 -10.44 -5.93 -12.95
CA ASN A 89 -10.88 -6.88 -11.94
C ASN A 89 -12.22 -6.48 -11.34
N LEU A 90 -12.95 -7.47 -10.85
CA LEU A 90 -14.11 -7.29 -9.99
C LEU A 90 -13.74 -7.68 -8.55
N PHE A 91 -13.85 -6.73 -7.62
CA PHE A 91 -13.79 -6.95 -6.18
C PHE A 91 -15.21 -6.77 -5.62
N ASP A 92 -15.78 -7.84 -5.08
CA ASP A 92 -17.20 -7.91 -4.73
C ASP A 92 -17.36 -8.45 -3.31
N HIS A 93 -17.87 -7.60 -2.39
CA HIS A 93 -18.15 -7.93 -0.99
C HIS A 93 -16.92 -8.49 -0.23
N THR A 94 -15.80 -7.78 -0.26
CA THR A 94 -14.68 -8.07 0.63
C THR A 94 -14.97 -7.55 2.04
N SER A 95 -14.71 -8.34 3.08
CA SER A 95 -15.00 -7.90 4.46
C SER A 95 -14.04 -6.79 4.93
N GLY A 96 -12.80 -6.82 4.49
CA GLY A 96 -11.85 -5.73 4.65
C GLY A 96 -11.67 -4.93 3.37
N THR A 97 -10.52 -4.30 3.22
CA THR A 97 -10.15 -3.57 2.00
C THR A 97 -10.18 -4.47 0.76
N ALA A 98 -10.57 -3.92 -0.39
CA ALA A 98 -10.48 -4.67 -1.64
C ALA A 98 -9.04 -4.83 -2.09
N ILE A 99 -8.23 -3.77 -1.98
CA ILE A 99 -6.80 -3.80 -2.28
C ILE A 99 -6.03 -3.24 -1.08
N LEU A 100 -5.04 -4.00 -0.63
CA LEU A 100 -4.07 -3.59 0.36
C LEU A 100 -2.69 -3.46 -0.29
N LEU A 101 -2.13 -2.25 -0.28
CA LEU A 101 -0.72 -2.01 -0.54
C LEU A 101 -0.02 -1.99 0.81
N CYS A 102 0.68 -3.06 1.12
CA CYS A 102 1.23 -3.29 2.45
C CYS A 102 2.75 -3.20 2.45
N GLY A 103 3.31 -2.98 3.62
CA GLY A 103 4.72 -3.13 3.93
C GLY A 103 4.84 -3.38 5.43
N ASP A 104 5.08 -4.62 5.82
CA ASP A 104 5.26 -5.00 7.22
C ASP A 104 6.58 -5.75 7.40
N CYS A 105 7.60 -5.01 7.81
CA CYS A 105 8.88 -5.58 8.22
C CYS A 105 8.97 -5.85 9.71
N ASN A 106 7.88 -5.61 10.46
CA ASN A 106 7.87 -5.71 11.91
C ASN A 106 7.22 -7.00 12.42
N GLY A 107 6.35 -7.62 11.64
CA GLY A 107 5.62 -8.81 12.07
C GLY A 107 5.52 -9.89 11.00
N TRP A 108 5.04 -9.53 9.82
CA TRP A 108 4.80 -10.50 8.74
C TRP A 108 5.94 -10.61 7.75
N PHE A 109 6.92 -9.71 7.82
CA PHE A 109 8.06 -9.64 6.91
C PHE A 109 7.63 -9.57 5.43
N GLU A 110 6.55 -8.86 5.20
CA GLU A 110 6.10 -8.53 3.85
C GLU A 110 7.08 -7.53 3.24
N THR A 111 7.32 -7.66 1.95
CA THR A 111 8.31 -6.81 1.26
C THR A 111 7.98 -5.33 1.34
N GLY A 112 8.91 -4.53 0.93
CA GLY A 112 8.97 -3.11 1.16
C GLY A 112 7.94 -2.24 0.45
N ALA A 113 8.40 -1.07 0.08
CA ALA A 113 7.55 0.02 -0.38
C ALA A 113 6.95 -0.24 -1.76
N CYS A 114 5.66 0.01 -1.92
CA CYS A 114 5.03 0.13 -3.24
C CYS A 114 5.41 1.48 -3.84
N ARG A 115 6.04 1.50 -5.02
CA ARG A 115 6.57 2.72 -5.61
C ARG A 115 5.91 3.14 -6.91
N ASP A 116 5.50 2.18 -7.71
CA ASP A 116 4.98 2.39 -9.06
C ASP A 116 3.73 1.52 -9.23
N VAL A 117 2.60 2.05 -8.79
CA VAL A 117 1.35 1.28 -8.75
C VAL A 117 0.28 1.97 -9.58
N VAL A 118 -0.33 1.22 -10.48
CA VAL A 118 -1.51 1.65 -11.24
C VAL A 118 -2.66 0.71 -10.96
N ILE A 119 -3.78 1.27 -10.50
CA ILE A 119 -5.03 0.57 -10.24
C ILE A 119 -6.08 1.19 -11.15
N ARG A 120 -6.49 0.48 -12.23
CA ARG A 120 -7.38 1.07 -13.22
C ARG A 120 -8.43 0.11 -13.76
N ASN A 121 -9.53 0.69 -14.25
CA ASN A 121 -10.60 -0.07 -14.90
C ASN A 121 -11.14 -1.24 -14.04
N ASN A 122 -11.03 -1.15 -12.72
CA ASN A 122 -11.59 -2.14 -11.80
C ASN A 122 -12.99 -1.72 -11.34
N ARG A 123 -13.77 -2.71 -10.91
CA ARG A 123 -15.04 -2.49 -10.25
C ARG A 123 -14.97 -2.99 -8.82
N PHE A 124 -15.27 -2.12 -7.87
CA PHE A 124 -15.32 -2.40 -6.44
C PHE A 124 -16.76 -2.31 -5.97
N VAL A 125 -17.30 -3.40 -5.42
CA VAL A 125 -18.68 -3.48 -4.95
C VAL A 125 -18.68 -3.84 -3.48
N ASN A 126 -19.19 -2.92 -2.65
CA ASN A 126 -19.43 -3.15 -1.23
C ASN A 126 -18.25 -3.80 -0.47
N ALA A 127 -17.06 -3.26 -0.59
CA ALA A 127 -15.96 -3.63 0.29
C ALA A 127 -16.16 -3.07 1.70
N LEU A 128 -15.36 -3.50 2.67
CA LEU A 128 -15.39 -3.06 4.07
C LEU A 128 -16.70 -3.45 4.80
N THR A 129 -17.22 -4.63 4.54
CA THR A 129 -18.45 -5.10 5.20
C THR A 129 -18.26 -5.56 6.65
N SER A 130 -17.03 -5.53 7.18
CA SER A 130 -16.70 -5.85 8.58
C SER A 130 -16.00 -4.69 9.28
N MET A 131 -16.52 -4.32 10.47
CA MET A 131 -15.89 -3.30 11.31
C MET A 131 -14.63 -3.77 12.06
N PHE A 132 -14.38 -5.06 12.09
CA PHE A 132 -13.24 -5.64 12.82
C PHE A 132 -11.96 -5.73 12.00
N GLN A 133 -11.97 -5.29 10.77
CA GLN A 133 -10.77 -5.21 9.94
C GLN A 133 -10.02 -3.90 10.22
N PHE A 134 -8.70 -3.97 10.27
CA PHE A 134 -7.84 -2.80 10.49
C PHE A 134 -7.67 -1.90 9.26
N THR A 135 -8.38 -2.19 8.22
CA THR A 135 -8.34 -1.46 6.95
C THR A 135 -9.37 -0.32 6.94
N ASN A 136 -8.96 0.85 6.47
CA ASN A 136 -9.70 2.09 6.62
C ASN A 136 -10.23 2.68 5.31
N GLY A 137 -10.08 1.99 4.20
CA GLY A 137 -10.57 2.37 2.89
C GLY A 137 -10.79 1.17 1.96
N VAL A 138 -11.55 1.34 0.90
CA VAL A 138 -11.71 0.31 -0.16
C VAL A 138 -10.35 -0.05 -0.74
N ILE A 139 -9.51 0.95 -0.96
CA ILE A 139 -8.08 0.79 -1.22
C ILE A 139 -7.34 1.34 -0.01
N SER A 140 -6.53 0.48 0.61
CA SER A 140 -5.70 0.85 1.76
C SER A 140 -4.22 0.74 1.41
N ILE A 141 -3.51 1.84 1.59
CA ILE A 141 -2.05 1.94 1.46
C ILE A 141 -1.51 2.03 2.88
N TYR A 142 -1.18 0.88 3.47
CA TYR A 142 -0.95 0.76 4.91
C TYR A 142 0.35 0.04 5.22
N PRO A 143 1.46 0.78 5.38
CA PRO A 143 2.68 0.23 5.93
C PRO A 143 2.58 0.11 7.45
N GLU A 144 3.16 -0.93 8.00
CA GLU A 144 3.30 -1.07 9.46
C GLU A 144 4.44 -0.19 9.95
N ILE A 145 4.11 1.00 10.41
CA ILE A 145 5.06 1.98 10.93
C ILE A 145 4.67 2.29 12.38
N PRO A 146 5.47 1.85 13.36
CA PRO A 146 5.17 2.07 14.77
C PRO A 146 5.12 3.54 15.18
N ASP A 147 6.00 4.35 14.62
CA ASP A 147 6.09 5.79 14.91
C ASP A 147 6.18 6.61 13.62
N LEU A 148 4.99 6.96 13.11
CA LEU A 148 4.87 7.75 11.88
C LEU A 148 5.44 9.16 12.04
N ALA A 149 5.35 9.73 13.23
CA ALA A 149 5.82 11.11 13.47
C ALA A 149 7.35 11.24 13.36
N SER A 150 8.09 10.19 13.73
CA SER A 150 9.54 10.18 13.65
C SER A 150 10.08 9.87 12.27
N GLN A 151 9.23 9.46 11.33
CA GLN A 151 9.68 9.20 9.95
C GLN A 151 10.05 10.51 9.25
N THR A 152 11.26 10.56 8.71
CA THR A 152 11.75 11.70 7.92
C THR A 152 11.43 11.59 6.44
N LYS A 153 11.13 10.38 5.96
CA LYS A 153 10.82 10.08 4.56
C LYS A 153 9.50 9.31 4.43
N TYR A 154 8.98 9.26 3.23
CA TYR A 154 7.79 8.48 2.93
C TYR A 154 8.14 7.03 2.69
N PHE A 155 7.28 6.12 3.15
CA PHE A 155 7.48 4.68 2.95
C PHE A 155 7.14 4.27 1.51
N HIS A 156 6.01 4.70 1.00
CA HIS A 156 5.53 4.40 -0.34
C HIS A 156 5.76 5.55 -1.32
N GLY A 157 5.80 5.24 -2.61
CA GLY A 157 5.97 6.22 -3.68
C GLY A 157 7.37 6.82 -3.75
N GLY A 158 7.47 8.07 -4.16
CA GLY A 158 8.72 8.82 -4.33
C GLY A 158 9.32 8.72 -5.73
N ASP A 159 10.35 9.53 -5.99
CA ASP A 159 11.05 9.62 -7.29
C ASP A 159 10.11 9.98 -8.46
N GLY A 160 9.06 10.78 -8.21
CA GLY A 160 8.05 11.14 -9.21
C GLY A 160 7.06 10.03 -9.56
N LYS A 161 7.10 8.92 -8.84
CA LYS A 161 6.17 7.80 -8.92
C LYS A 161 5.36 7.71 -7.64
N GLY A 162 4.31 6.92 -7.67
CA GLY A 162 3.43 6.76 -6.52
C GLY A 162 2.32 5.77 -6.82
N VAL A 163 1.14 6.07 -6.33
CA VAL A 163 -0.06 5.27 -6.56
C VAL A 163 -1.04 6.05 -7.41
N VAL A 164 -1.36 5.52 -8.58
CA VAL A 164 -2.37 6.04 -9.50
C VAL A 164 -3.60 5.15 -9.45
N ILE A 165 -4.74 5.74 -9.13
CA ILE A 165 -6.06 5.10 -9.07
C ILE A 165 -6.93 5.80 -10.10
N GLU A 166 -7.18 5.15 -11.24
CA GLU A 166 -7.83 5.82 -12.36
C GLU A 166 -8.89 4.95 -13.04
N ASP A 167 -9.92 5.60 -13.57
CA ASP A 167 -10.96 4.96 -14.39
C ASP A 167 -11.65 3.74 -13.73
N ASN A 168 -11.72 3.71 -12.39
CA ASN A 168 -12.40 2.65 -11.66
C ASN A 168 -13.86 3.02 -11.33
N VAL A 169 -14.66 2.01 -11.05
CA VAL A 169 -16.00 2.16 -10.52
C VAL A 169 -16.05 1.65 -9.08
N PHE A 170 -16.43 2.53 -8.17
CA PHE A 170 -16.66 2.22 -6.76
C PHE A 170 -18.14 2.28 -6.47
N GLU A 171 -18.74 1.16 -6.10
CA GLU A 171 -20.12 1.05 -5.60
C GLU A 171 -20.01 0.74 -4.11
N THR A 172 -20.33 1.71 -3.26
CA THR A 172 -20.07 1.61 -1.82
C THR A 172 -21.27 2.06 -0.99
N PHE A 173 -21.47 1.42 0.13
CA PHE A 173 -22.52 1.77 1.09
C PHE A 173 -22.02 2.77 2.18
N ASP A 174 -20.72 2.97 2.31
CA ASP A 174 -20.13 3.85 3.34
C ASP A 174 -19.11 4.81 2.70
N ALA A 175 -18.61 5.77 3.48
CA ALA A 175 -17.77 6.84 2.98
C ALA A 175 -16.37 6.42 2.52
N PRO A 176 -15.61 5.54 3.23
CA PRO A 176 -14.18 5.34 2.99
C PRO A 176 -13.88 4.77 1.59
N ILE A 177 -13.12 5.49 0.79
CA ILE A 177 -12.63 5.04 -0.53
C ILE A 177 -11.14 4.74 -0.47
N VAL A 178 -10.32 5.74 -0.09
CA VAL A 178 -8.87 5.58 0.00
C VAL A 178 -8.39 5.90 1.40
N TYR A 179 -7.63 4.99 1.96
CA TYR A 179 -6.77 5.25 3.10
C TYR A 179 -5.32 5.15 2.67
N ALA A 180 -4.53 6.17 2.96
CA ALA A 180 -3.10 6.16 2.67
C ALA A 180 -2.29 6.62 3.87
N LYS A 181 -1.19 5.90 4.15
CA LYS A 181 -0.26 6.20 5.23
C LYS A 181 1.17 6.22 4.69
N SER A 182 1.88 7.32 4.91
CA SER A 182 3.28 7.51 4.50
C SER A 182 3.51 7.28 3.00
N LEU A 183 2.89 8.12 2.18
CA LEU A 183 2.94 8.04 0.72
C LEU A 183 3.34 9.37 0.10
N ASP A 184 4.29 9.32 -0.84
CA ASP A 184 4.63 10.41 -1.73
C ASP A 184 4.11 10.11 -3.15
N GLY A 185 3.10 10.88 -3.58
CA GLY A 185 2.44 10.71 -4.86
C GLY A 185 1.18 9.86 -4.82
N LEU A 186 0.01 10.50 -4.77
CA LEU A 186 -1.31 9.89 -4.91
C LEU A 186 -2.10 10.60 -6.00
N VAL A 187 -2.50 9.87 -7.02
CA VAL A 187 -3.40 10.36 -8.06
C VAL A 187 -4.70 9.55 -8.02
N PHE A 188 -5.82 10.24 -7.89
CA PHE A 188 -7.15 9.65 -7.97
C PHE A 188 -7.94 10.41 -9.03
N ARG A 189 -8.10 9.83 -10.23
CA ARG A 189 -8.70 10.53 -11.37
C ARG A 189 -9.60 9.65 -12.23
N GLY A 190 -10.57 10.28 -12.90
CA GLY A 190 -11.45 9.60 -13.85
C GLY A 190 -12.34 8.52 -13.22
N ASN A 191 -12.38 8.41 -11.90
CA ASN A 191 -13.12 7.36 -11.22
C ASN A 191 -14.59 7.74 -11.06
N LYS A 192 -15.45 6.72 -11.04
CA LYS A 192 -16.86 6.85 -10.70
C LYS A 192 -17.12 6.27 -9.32
N VAL A 193 -17.65 7.10 -8.41
CA VAL A 193 -18.00 6.70 -7.04
C VAL A 193 -19.50 6.81 -6.85
N VAL A 194 -20.16 5.67 -6.72
CA VAL A 194 -21.61 5.53 -6.54
C VAL A 194 -21.89 5.08 -5.12
N GLN A 195 -22.56 5.92 -4.35
CA GLN A 195 -23.03 5.49 -3.04
C GLN A 195 -24.37 4.78 -3.18
N ASN A 196 -24.46 3.57 -2.59
CA ASN A 196 -25.67 2.77 -2.53
C ASN A 196 -26.20 2.66 -1.09
N ASN A 197 -27.29 1.92 -0.90
CA ASN A 197 -27.93 1.71 0.40
C ASN A 197 -28.03 0.23 0.76
N ASP A 198 -27.14 -0.61 0.23
CA ASP A 198 -27.18 -2.06 0.43
C ASP A 198 -26.92 -2.43 1.90
N PHE A 199 -26.10 -1.62 2.59
CA PHE A 199 -25.83 -1.75 4.01
C PHE A 199 -25.93 -0.39 4.70
N LYS A 200 -26.15 -0.40 6.02
CA LYS A 200 -26.08 0.82 6.83
C LYS A 200 -24.62 1.22 7.04
N PRO A 201 -24.26 2.50 6.84
CA PRO A 201 -22.92 2.99 7.13
C PRO A 201 -22.56 2.81 8.60
N PHE A 202 -21.38 2.23 8.88
CA PHE A 202 -20.93 1.98 10.25
C PHE A 202 -19.45 2.32 10.51
N HIS A 203 -18.68 2.60 9.46
CA HIS A 203 -17.26 2.91 9.61
C HIS A 203 -17.05 4.15 10.47
N TRP A 204 -16.04 4.11 11.32
CA TRP A 204 -15.62 5.25 12.14
C TRP A 204 -15.07 6.40 11.28
N ASN A 205 -14.33 6.07 10.22
CA ASN A 205 -13.87 7.03 9.23
C ASN A 205 -15.07 7.49 8.38
N LYS A 206 -15.33 8.80 8.36
CA LYS A 206 -16.42 9.41 7.60
C LYS A 206 -15.92 10.20 6.39
N HIS A 207 -14.64 10.14 6.11
CA HIS A 207 -14.02 10.78 4.96
C HIS A 207 -13.78 9.77 3.83
N ARG A 208 -13.94 10.22 2.60
CA ARG A 208 -13.63 9.39 1.42
C ARG A 208 -12.14 9.13 1.29
N PHE A 209 -11.34 10.14 1.66
CA PHE A 209 -9.88 10.08 1.65
C PHE A 209 -9.36 10.38 3.05
N LEU A 210 -8.70 9.41 3.65
CA LEU A 210 -8.00 9.55 4.92
C LEU A 210 -6.50 9.42 4.66
N LEU A 211 -5.77 10.52 4.83
CA LEU A 211 -4.39 10.67 4.37
C LEU A 211 -3.46 10.98 5.54
N ASP A 212 -2.72 9.96 5.99
CA ASP A 212 -1.78 10.06 7.10
C ASP A 212 -0.37 10.25 6.56
N LYS A 213 0.16 11.46 6.64
CA LYS A 213 1.47 11.81 6.08
C LYS A 213 1.55 11.42 4.60
N VAL A 214 0.77 12.12 3.77
CA VAL A 214 0.71 11.94 2.32
C VAL A 214 0.98 13.28 1.64
N THR A 215 1.79 13.27 0.59
CA THR A 215 2.10 14.47 -0.21
C THR A 215 1.87 14.21 -1.70
N ASN A 216 1.91 15.29 -2.48
CA ASN A 216 1.71 15.25 -3.93
C ASN A 216 0.41 14.52 -4.30
N VAL A 217 -0.70 14.99 -3.70
CA VAL A 217 -2.04 14.42 -3.90
C VAL A 217 -2.76 15.17 -5.01
N THR A 218 -3.33 14.41 -5.94
CA THR A 218 -4.21 14.91 -7.01
C THR A 218 -5.52 14.14 -6.99
N ILE A 219 -6.64 14.85 -6.87
CA ILE A 219 -8.00 14.29 -6.96
C ILE A 219 -8.74 15.11 -8.01
N GLU A 220 -8.92 14.57 -9.20
CA GLU A 220 -9.45 15.31 -10.34
C GLU A 220 -10.32 14.46 -11.26
N ASP A 221 -11.20 15.09 -12.01
CA ASP A 221 -12.01 14.49 -13.07
C ASP A 221 -12.84 13.25 -12.62
N ASN A 222 -13.25 13.19 -11.36
CA ASN A 222 -14.02 12.09 -10.82
C ASN A 222 -15.53 12.40 -10.79
N ASP A 223 -16.34 11.37 -11.00
CA ASP A 223 -17.80 11.41 -10.87
C ASP A 223 -18.23 10.85 -9.51
N PHE A 224 -18.61 11.72 -8.59
CA PHE A 224 -19.16 11.34 -7.29
C PHE A 224 -20.67 11.53 -7.28
N SER A 225 -21.45 10.44 -7.14
CA SER A 225 -22.92 10.47 -7.21
C SER A 225 -23.58 11.45 -6.24
N ASN A 226 -22.94 11.74 -5.10
CA ASN A 226 -23.44 12.69 -4.09
C ASN A 226 -22.61 13.98 -4.03
N GLY A 227 -21.88 14.30 -5.11
CA GLY A 227 -20.93 15.42 -5.15
C GLY A 227 -19.65 15.16 -4.36
N PHE A 228 -18.71 16.07 -4.45
CA PHE A 228 -17.42 16.06 -3.74
C PHE A 228 -17.20 17.41 -3.08
N ASP A 229 -16.82 17.37 -1.82
CA ASP A 229 -16.49 18.54 -1.00
C ASP A 229 -15.16 18.25 -0.30
N GLU A 230 -14.09 18.89 -0.76
CA GLU A 230 -12.73 18.61 -0.27
C GLU A 230 -12.61 18.77 1.25
N GLU A 231 -13.27 19.78 1.85
CA GLU A 231 -13.22 20.01 3.30
C GLU A 231 -13.87 18.90 4.11
N LYS A 232 -14.85 18.20 3.54
CA LYS A 232 -15.57 17.09 4.21
C LYS A 232 -15.03 15.73 3.83
N ASP A 233 -14.66 15.58 2.57
CA ASP A 233 -14.31 14.29 2.00
C ASP A 233 -12.85 13.91 2.19
N VAL A 234 -11.95 14.90 2.41
CA VAL A 234 -10.51 14.66 2.57
C VAL A 234 -10.05 15.05 3.96
N MET A 235 -9.44 14.10 4.66
CA MET A 235 -8.83 14.32 5.96
C MET A 235 -7.32 14.09 5.88
N TYR A 236 -6.54 15.14 6.06
CA TYR A 236 -5.09 15.07 6.22
C TYR A 236 -4.73 14.97 7.69
N ARG A 237 -3.87 14.01 8.03
CA ARG A 237 -3.25 13.87 9.35
C ARG A 237 -1.73 13.85 9.17
N TYR A 238 -1.02 14.66 9.97
CA TYR A 238 0.43 14.86 9.89
C TYR A 238 1.12 14.43 11.18
#